data_32de00b614430c7b743890cba07b1060
#
_entry.id   32de00b614430c7b743890cba07b1060
#
_cell.length_a   1.000
_cell.length_b   1.000
_cell.length_c   1.000
_cell.angle_alpha   90.00
_cell.angle_beta   90.00
_cell.angle_gamma   90.00
#
_symmetry.space_group_name_H-M   'P 1'
#
loop_
_entity.id
_entity.type
_entity.pdbx_description
1 polymer ?
#
loop_
_entity_poly.entity_id
_entity_poly.type
_entity_poly.pdbx_seq_one_letter_code
_entity_poly.pdbx_strand_id
1 'polypeptide(L)'
;MLSITIEALTSEGGDDIHLHAGGQGVWVARMAAELGASPVLCGFIGGESGAVLRPLLEQMEVELRLVETAEGSGAYVHDRRSGERVPIAQSASMPPSRHEIDELFSTTVAAALDSGVLALCGPYPGEALPLEIYGNLVADVKANGTPVVVDLSRPRLDSALEGGPDLVKINDWELAGYIEGPVDTEQRMRAAVQKLIDAGAGAVIITRAEEPAMVVRGEEAWELVPPRFERGSREGCGDSMMGGLAACMAAGLEWEETLRTSAAAGAANFLRAGLGSGSRAVIEDLARKVELRPL
;
A
#
# COMPACT_ATOMS: atom_id res chain seq x y z
N MET A 1 -0.37 -7.99 -5.74
CA MET A 1 0.25 -8.97 -6.64
C MET A 1 1.65 -8.48 -6.98
N LEU A 2 2.63 -9.37 -7.00
CA LEU A 2 4.02 -9.03 -7.29
C LEU A 2 4.17 -8.84 -8.81
N SER A 3 4.95 -7.86 -9.21
CA SER A 3 5.18 -7.55 -10.62
C SER A 3 6.59 -7.07 -10.87
N ILE A 4 7.06 -7.21 -12.11
CA ILE A 4 8.28 -6.57 -12.55
C ILE A 4 7.94 -5.24 -13.23
N THR A 5 8.70 -4.20 -12.91
CA THR A 5 8.61 -2.89 -13.58
C THR A 5 9.91 -2.64 -14.34
N ILE A 6 9.79 -2.34 -15.62
CA ILE A 6 10.89 -1.97 -16.50
C ILE A 6 10.71 -0.51 -16.89
N GLU A 7 11.73 0.31 -16.65
CA GLU A 7 11.69 1.73 -16.92
C GLU A 7 12.85 2.14 -17.83
N ALA A 8 12.52 2.83 -18.93
CA ALA A 8 13.50 3.50 -19.79
C ALA A 8 13.68 4.95 -19.34
N LEU A 9 14.90 5.35 -19.03
CA LEU A 9 15.27 6.70 -18.61
C LEU A 9 16.31 7.30 -19.57
N THR A 10 16.47 8.63 -19.56
CA THR A 10 17.59 9.29 -20.22
C THR A 10 18.72 9.51 -19.21
N SER A 11 19.93 9.12 -19.57
CA SER A 11 21.16 9.37 -18.83
C SER A 11 22.16 10.19 -19.67
N GLU A 12 23.27 10.62 -19.08
CA GLU A 12 24.33 11.34 -19.80
C GLU A 12 24.96 10.54 -20.95
N GLY A 13 24.86 9.21 -20.91
CA GLY A 13 25.41 8.30 -21.93
C GLY A 13 24.41 7.81 -22.97
N GLY A 14 23.14 8.25 -22.90
CA GLY A 14 22.05 7.76 -23.75
C GLY A 14 20.87 7.20 -22.96
N ASP A 15 20.14 6.24 -23.53
CA ASP A 15 19.06 5.58 -22.84
C ASP A 15 19.60 4.58 -21.80
N ASP A 16 18.96 4.53 -20.64
CA ASP A 16 19.23 3.60 -19.56
C ASP A 16 17.97 2.78 -19.24
N ILE A 17 18.14 1.54 -18.82
CA ILE A 17 17.02 0.63 -18.54
C ILE A 17 17.15 0.10 -17.12
N HIS A 18 16.16 0.39 -16.30
CA HIS A 18 16.07 -0.11 -14.93
C HIS A 18 14.97 -1.16 -14.78
N LEU A 19 15.29 -2.21 -14.03
CA LEU A 19 14.36 -3.26 -13.63
C LEU A 19 14.15 -3.19 -12.13
N HIS A 20 12.89 -3.16 -11.72
CA HIS A 20 12.51 -3.10 -10.30
C HIS A 20 11.49 -4.17 -9.95
N ALA A 21 11.60 -4.70 -8.73
CA ALA A 21 10.47 -5.37 -8.11
C ALA A 21 9.38 -4.34 -7.84
N GLY A 22 8.15 -4.65 -8.23
CA GLY A 22 6.99 -3.77 -8.15
C GLY A 22 5.77 -4.45 -7.59
N GLY A 23 4.73 -3.65 -7.43
CA GLY A 23 3.47 -3.99 -6.77
C GLY A 23 3.36 -3.30 -5.41
N GLN A 24 2.13 -2.91 -5.05
CA GLN A 24 1.86 -2.14 -3.81
C GLN A 24 2.52 -2.80 -2.58
N GLY A 25 2.34 -4.11 -2.38
CA GLY A 25 2.92 -4.84 -1.25
C GLY A 25 4.44 -4.75 -1.18
N VAL A 26 5.14 -4.73 -2.34
CA VAL A 26 6.60 -4.57 -2.41
C VAL A 26 7.00 -3.19 -1.90
N TRP A 27 6.31 -2.13 -2.33
CA TRP A 27 6.62 -0.76 -1.92
C TRP A 27 6.26 -0.50 -0.46
N VAL A 28 5.15 -1.07 0.03
CA VAL A 28 4.78 -1.06 1.45
C VAL A 28 5.85 -1.73 2.30
N ALA A 29 6.26 -2.96 1.94
CA ALA A 29 7.28 -3.70 2.66
C ALA A 29 8.64 -2.99 2.65
N ARG A 30 9.05 -2.44 1.51
CA ARG A 30 10.28 -1.66 1.38
C ARG A 30 10.32 -0.45 2.30
N MET A 31 9.23 0.32 2.34
CA MET A 31 9.14 1.47 3.24
C MET A 31 9.09 1.07 4.71
N ALA A 32 8.40 -0.02 5.05
CA ALA A 32 8.39 -0.54 6.42
C ALA A 32 9.79 -0.98 6.87
N ALA A 33 10.55 -1.67 6.00
CA ALA A 33 11.94 -2.03 6.29
C ALA A 33 12.84 -0.80 6.50
N GLU A 34 12.70 0.23 5.67
CA GLU A 34 13.43 1.50 5.83
C GLU A 34 13.17 2.16 7.19
N LEU A 35 11.97 2.00 7.74
CA LEU A 35 11.61 2.47 9.08
C LEU A 35 12.07 1.54 10.22
N GLY A 36 12.73 0.42 9.87
CA GLY A 36 13.31 -0.53 10.83
C GLY A 36 12.39 -1.66 11.25
N ALA A 37 11.26 -1.85 10.58
CA ALA A 37 10.46 -3.06 10.73
C ALA A 37 11.13 -4.26 10.03
N SER A 38 10.68 -5.47 10.38
CA SER A 38 11.07 -6.74 9.71
C SER A 38 9.86 -7.27 8.93
N PRO A 39 9.56 -6.75 7.74
CA PRO A 39 8.37 -7.13 7.00
C PRO A 39 8.49 -8.54 6.41
N VAL A 40 7.37 -9.25 6.40
CA VAL A 40 7.18 -10.52 5.68
C VAL A 40 6.29 -10.26 4.47
N LEU A 41 6.78 -10.48 3.27
CA LEU A 41 6.04 -10.29 2.03
C LEU A 41 5.46 -11.62 1.55
N CYS A 42 4.14 -11.74 1.60
CA CYS A 42 3.40 -12.87 1.05
C CYS A 42 2.86 -12.52 -0.34
N GLY A 43 2.96 -13.41 -1.31
CA GLY A 43 2.46 -13.18 -2.65
C GLY A 43 2.73 -14.30 -3.62
N PHE A 44 2.16 -14.18 -4.82
CA PHE A 44 2.40 -15.12 -5.91
C PHE A 44 3.60 -14.71 -6.76
N ILE A 45 4.33 -15.72 -7.23
CA ILE A 45 5.43 -15.55 -8.18
C ILE A 45 5.43 -16.70 -9.18
N GLY A 46 5.67 -16.42 -10.46
CA GLY A 46 5.71 -17.48 -11.47
C GLY A 46 6.08 -16.99 -12.86
N GLY A 47 6.30 -17.94 -13.77
CA GLY A 47 6.65 -17.70 -15.17
C GLY A 47 7.98 -16.97 -15.38
N GLU A 48 8.20 -16.49 -16.59
CA GLU A 48 9.44 -15.79 -16.98
C GLU A 48 9.62 -14.49 -16.17
N SER A 49 8.55 -13.73 -15.98
CA SER A 49 8.58 -12.51 -15.16
C SER A 49 8.89 -12.80 -13.70
N GLY A 50 8.38 -13.91 -13.15
CA GLY A 50 8.71 -14.36 -11.79
C GLY A 50 10.17 -14.76 -11.64
N ALA A 51 10.75 -15.41 -12.64
CA ALA A 51 12.16 -15.76 -12.63
C ALA A 51 13.11 -14.56 -12.57
N VAL A 52 12.72 -13.43 -13.20
CA VAL A 52 13.46 -12.16 -13.11
C VAL A 52 13.15 -11.42 -11.80
N LEU A 53 11.91 -11.49 -11.33
CA LEU A 53 11.46 -10.78 -10.14
C LEU A 53 12.06 -11.32 -8.85
N ARG A 54 12.20 -12.65 -8.73
CA ARG A 54 12.73 -13.30 -7.52
C ARG A 54 14.08 -12.74 -7.05
N PRO A 55 15.13 -12.69 -7.88
CA PRO A 55 16.42 -12.13 -7.44
C PRO A 55 16.36 -10.64 -7.08
N LEU A 56 15.40 -9.87 -7.65
CA LEU A 56 15.19 -8.48 -7.27
C LEU A 56 14.54 -8.36 -5.88
N LEU A 57 13.62 -9.27 -5.54
CA LEU A 57 13.02 -9.33 -4.20
C LEU A 57 14.01 -9.80 -3.16
N GLU A 58 14.85 -10.80 -3.47
CA GLU A 58 15.87 -11.36 -2.57
C GLU A 58 16.96 -10.33 -2.18
N GLN A 59 17.12 -9.27 -2.96
CA GLN A 59 18.02 -8.14 -2.62
C GLN A 59 17.41 -7.15 -1.62
N MET A 60 16.13 -7.31 -1.30
CA MET A 60 15.45 -6.44 -0.33
C MET A 60 15.64 -7.00 1.09
N GLU A 61 15.65 -6.12 2.09
CA GLU A 61 15.65 -6.50 3.52
C GLU A 61 14.23 -6.89 3.97
N VAL A 62 13.66 -7.94 3.33
CA VAL A 62 12.27 -8.40 3.52
C VAL A 62 12.26 -9.92 3.53
N GLU A 63 11.61 -10.54 4.51
CA GLU A 63 11.36 -11.99 4.47
C GLU A 63 10.32 -12.29 3.38
N LEU A 64 10.60 -13.30 2.54
CA LEU A 64 9.75 -13.69 1.42
C LEU A 64 9.04 -15.00 1.73
N ARG A 65 7.71 -15.00 1.71
CA ARG A 65 6.86 -16.20 1.75
C ARG A 65 6.03 -16.25 0.47
N LEU A 66 6.64 -16.73 -0.59
CA LEU A 66 6.09 -16.69 -1.94
C LEU A 66 5.49 -18.04 -2.32
N VAL A 67 4.31 -18.01 -2.93
CA VAL A 67 3.67 -19.16 -3.52
C VAL A 67 3.98 -19.20 -5.02
N GLU A 68 4.59 -20.30 -5.46
CA GLU A 68 4.89 -20.52 -6.88
C GLU A 68 3.59 -20.77 -7.66
N THR A 69 3.43 -20.06 -8.78
CA THR A 69 2.32 -20.29 -9.69
C THR A 69 2.80 -20.79 -11.04
N ALA A 70 1.99 -21.61 -11.69
CA ALA A 70 2.27 -22.04 -13.05
C ALA A 70 2.23 -20.87 -14.05
N GLU A 71 1.47 -19.84 -13.71
CA GLU A 71 1.26 -18.66 -14.54
C GLU A 71 2.25 -17.54 -14.20
N GLY A 72 2.45 -16.62 -15.15
CA GLY A 72 3.42 -15.54 -15.00
C GLY A 72 2.99 -14.43 -14.04
N SER A 73 3.95 -13.89 -13.30
CA SER A 73 3.79 -12.63 -12.59
C SER A 73 3.52 -11.48 -13.55
N GLY A 74 2.83 -10.42 -13.09
CA GLY A 74 2.57 -9.23 -13.90
C GLY A 74 3.87 -8.51 -14.30
N ALA A 75 3.81 -7.75 -15.40
CA ALA A 75 4.92 -6.95 -15.86
C ALA A 75 4.44 -5.61 -16.42
N TYR A 76 5.22 -4.55 -16.20
CA TYR A 76 4.97 -3.21 -16.69
C TYR A 76 6.21 -2.66 -17.38
N VAL A 77 6.02 -2.03 -18.53
CA VAL A 77 7.08 -1.29 -19.23
C VAL A 77 6.66 0.16 -19.34
N HIS A 78 7.50 1.06 -18.82
CA HIS A 78 7.26 2.49 -18.82
C HIS A 78 8.38 3.24 -19.53
N ASP A 79 8.02 4.28 -20.29
CA ASP A 79 8.95 5.29 -20.78
C ASP A 79 8.96 6.47 -19.79
N ARG A 80 10.15 6.81 -19.27
CA ARG A 80 10.37 7.95 -18.37
C ARG A 80 11.35 8.95 -18.94
N ARG A 81 11.72 8.84 -20.20
CA ARG A 81 12.69 9.74 -20.86
C ARG A 81 12.20 11.17 -20.96
N SER A 82 10.90 11.40 -20.95
CA SER A 82 10.28 12.74 -20.87
C SER A 82 10.25 13.35 -19.46
N GLY A 83 10.61 12.58 -18.43
CA GLY A 83 10.41 12.93 -17.01
C GLY A 83 9.05 12.50 -16.46
N GLU A 84 8.10 12.12 -17.31
CA GLU A 84 6.82 11.55 -16.94
C GLU A 84 6.85 10.02 -17.09
N ARG A 85 6.03 9.32 -16.33
CA ARG A 85 5.90 7.86 -16.40
C ARG A 85 4.81 7.46 -17.38
N VAL A 86 5.20 7.19 -18.63
CA VAL A 86 4.28 6.83 -19.70
C VAL A 86 4.24 5.31 -19.86
N PRO A 87 3.08 4.64 -19.66
CA PRO A 87 2.98 3.20 -19.84
C PRO A 87 3.11 2.85 -21.34
N ILE A 88 4.04 1.93 -21.67
CA ILE A 88 4.23 1.39 -23.02
C ILE A 88 3.49 0.06 -23.18
N ALA A 89 3.64 -0.82 -22.21
CA ALA A 89 3.05 -2.14 -22.20
C ALA A 89 2.79 -2.63 -20.77
N GLN A 90 1.77 -3.46 -20.64
CA GLN A 90 1.39 -4.09 -19.40
C GLN A 90 0.90 -5.50 -19.66
N SER A 91 1.39 -6.47 -18.92
CA SER A 91 0.81 -7.79 -18.81
C SER A 91 0.20 -7.98 -17.43
N ALA A 92 -1.07 -8.37 -17.40
CA ALA A 92 -1.68 -8.83 -16.14
C ALA A 92 -1.10 -10.20 -15.79
N SER A 93 -1.01 -10.55 -14.50
CA SER A 93 -0.84 -11.94 -14.12
C SER A 93 -2.13 -12.71 -14.37
N MET A 94 -1.99 -13.96 -14.71
CA MET A 94 -3.13 -14.87 -14.85
C MET A 94 -3.67 -15.25 -13.46
N PRO A 95 -4.97 -15.58 -13.34
CA PRO A 95 -5.54 -16.04 -12.09
C PRO A 95 -4.84 -17.32 -11.60
N PRO A 96 -4.42 -17.37 -10.33
CA PRO A 96 -3.87 -18.59 -9.75
C PRO A 96 -4.95 -19.68 -9.62
N SER A 97 -4.51 -20.94 -9.53
CA SER A 97 -5.40 -22.06 -9.22
C SER A 97 -5.95 -21.96 -7.79
N ARG A 98 -7.03 -22.69 -7.51
CA ARG A 98 -7.58 -22.74 -6.17
C ARG A 98 -6.56 -23.22 -5.13
N HIS A 99 -5.76 -24.22 -5.45
CA HIS A 99 -4.73 -24.74 -4.55
C HIS A 99 -3.69 -23.68 -4.19
N GLU A 100 -3.21 -22.93 -5.17
CA GLU A 100 -2.26 -21.82 -4.97
C GLU A 100 -2.88 -20.70 -4.12
N ILE A 101 -4.18 -20.43 -4.32
CA ILE A 101 -4.94 -19.46 -3.51
C ILE A 101 -5.03 -19.92 -2.04
N ASP A 102 -5.40 -21.18 -1.80
CA ASP A 102 -5.51 -21.76 -0.45
C ASP A 102 -4.13 -21.78 0.24
N GLU A 103 -3.06 -22.03 -0.51
CA GLU A 103 -1.69 -21.98 -0.02
C GLU A 103 -1.28 -20.54 0.37
N LEU A 104 -1.55 -19.54 -0.47
CA LEU A 104 -1.26 -18.15 -0.14
C LEU A 104 -2.04 -17.69 1.08
N PHE A 105 -3.33 -18.05 1.18
CA PHE A 105 -4.17 -17.73 2.33
C PHE A 105 -3.54 -18.26 3.61
N SER A 106 -3.25 -19.57 3.65
CA SER A 106 -2.67 -20.22 4.81
C SER A 106 -1.30 -19.65 5.19
N THR A 107 -0.46 -19.40 4.19
CA THR A 107 0.86 -18.77 4.36
C THR A 107 0.75 -17.36 4.94
N THR A 108 -0.22 -16.57 4.45
CA THR A 108 -0.43 -15.20 4.90
C THR A 108 -0.99 -15.17 6.33
N VAL A 109 -1.94 -16.04 6.67
CA VAL A 109 -2.44 -16.17 8.04
C VAL A 109 -1.32 -16.55 8.99
N ALA A 110 -0.52 -17.58 8.65
CA ALA A 110 0.60 -18.02 9.49
C ALA A 110 1.63 -16.89 9.69
N ALA A 111 1.96 -16.12 8.64
CA ALA A 111 2.84 -14.96 8.76
C ALA A 111 2.24 -13.86 9.65
N ALA A 112 0.95 -13.57 9.51
CA ALA A 112 0.28 -12.52 10.26
C ALA A 112 0.18 -12.83 11.75
N LEU A 113 0.04 -14.10 12.14
CA LEU A 113 0.00 -14.51 13.55
C LEU A 113 1.31 -14.26 14.29
N ASP A 114 2.43 -14.28 13.58
CA ASP A 114 3.77 -13.99 14.11
C ASP A 114 4.16 -12.51 13.96
N SER A 115 3.25 -11.67 13.42
CA SER A 115 3.51 -10.28 13.09
C SER A 115 2.70 -9.32 13.99
N GLY A 116 3.19 -8.09 14.14
CA GLY A 116 2.49 -7.03 14.89
C GLY A 116 1.33 -6.38 14.13
N VAL A 117 1.23 -6.60 12.81
CA VAL A 117 0.16 -6.05 11.96
C VAL A 117 0.13 -6.78 10.62
N LEU A 118 -1.05 -6.93 10.03
CA LEU A 118 -1.22 -7.29 8.62
C LEU A 118 -1.52 -6.03 7.80
N ALA A 119 -0.70 -5.75 6.80
CA ALA A 119 -0.99 -4.76 5.77
C ALA A 119 -1.51 -5.46 4.51
N LEU A 120 -2.81 -5.29 4.22
CA LEU A 120 -3.48 -5.90 3.07
C LEU A 120 -3.69 -4.84 1.99
N CYS A 121 -2.99 -4.99 0.88
CA CYS A 121 -3.10 -4.07 -0.25
C CYS A 121 -3.35 -4.84 -1.55
N GLY A 122 -3.96 -4.12 -2.52
CA GLY A 122 -4.59 -4.64 -3.72
C GLY A 122 -3.84 -5.67 -4.47
N PRO A 123 -4.41 -6.31 -5.51
CA PRO A 123 -3.77 -6.27 -6.79
C PRO A 123 -4.28 -5.11 -7.62
N TYR A 124 -3.42 -4.52 -8.43
CA TYR A 124 -3.77 -3.65 -9.54
C TYR A 124 -2.96 -4.07 -10.77
N PRO A 125 -3.57 -4.18 -11.93
CA PRO A 125 -4.98 -4.27 -12.21
C PRO A 125 -5.45 -5.73 -12.21
N GLY A 126 -6.73 -5.96 -11.97
CA GLY A 126 -7.41 -7.22 -12.25
C GLY A 126 -7.97 -7.96 -11.03
N GLU A 127 -8.94 -8.81 -11.30
CA GLU A 127 -9.58 -9.70 -10.33
C GLU A 127 -8.82 -11.03 -10.31
N ALA A 128 -7.66 -11.07 -9.63
CA ALA A 128 -6.86 -12.29 -9.57
C ALA A 128 -7.33 -13.28 -8.48
N LEU A 129 -8.07 -12.79 -7.48
CA LEU A 129 -8.51 -13.57 -6.33
C LEU A 129 -10.01 -13.48 -6.13
N PRO A 130 -10.67 -14.56 -5.67
CA PRO A 130 -12.05 -14.52 -5.20
C PRO A 130 -12.22 -13.45 -4.11
N LEU A 131 -13.31 -12.69 -4.17
CA LEU A 131 -13.51 -11.52 -3.29
C LEU A 131 -13.60 -11.90 -1.81
N GLU A 132 -14.23 -13.03 -1.51
CA GLU A 132 -14.40 -13.54 -0.15
C GLU A 132 -13.09 -13.76 0.61
N ILE A 133 -11.97 -13.91 -0.11
CA ILE A 133 -10.65 -14.09 0.51
C ILE A 133 -10.24 -12.88 1.33
N TYR A 134 -10.57 -11.67 0.87
CA TYR A 134 -10.19 -10.45 1.57
C TYR A 134 -10.88 -10.33 2.91
N GLY A 135 -12.19 -10.59 2.96
CA GLY A 135 -12.96 -10.57 4.20
C GLY A 135 -12.56 -11.70 5.17
N ASN A 136 -12.39 -12.91 4.65
CA ASN A 136 -11.98 -14.06 5.45
C ASN A 136 -10.58 -13.84 6.06
N LEU A 137 -9.63 -13.32 5.28
CA LEU A 137 -8.28 -13.04 5.76
C LEU A 137 -8.28 -11.99 6.88
N VAL A 138 -9.03 -10.91 6.69
CA VAL A 138 -9.19 -9.87 7.73
C VAL A 138 -9.81 -10.48 8.99
N ALA A 139 -10.90 -11.22 8.86
CA ALA A 139 -11.60 -11.80 10.00
C ALA A 139 -10.73 -12.81 10.77
N ASP A 140 -10.05 -13.74 10.06
CA ASP A 140 -9.22 -14.77 10.70
C ASP A 140 -8.01 -14.18 11.42
N VAL A 141 -7.35 -13.19 10.82
CA VAL A 141 -6.19 -12.51 11.42
C VAL A 141 -6.62 -11.71 12.65
N LYS A 142 -7.71 -10.96 12.57
CA LYS A 142 -8.26 -10.21 13.71
C LYS A 142 -8.76 -11.10 14.85
N ALA A 143 -9.37 -12.22 14.55
CA ALA A 143 -9.81 -13.18 15.58
C ALA A 143 -8.65 -13.67 16.46
N ASN A 144 -7.42 -13.59 15.96
CA ASN A 144 -6.21 -13.94 16.69
C ASN A 144 -5.49 -12.71 17.33
N GLY A 145 -6.10 -11.53 17.25
CA GLY A 145 -5.61 -10.31 17.91
C GLY A 145 -4.57 -9.52 17.14
N THR A 146 -4.26 -9.90 15.89
CA THR A 146 -3.35 -9.12 15.04
C THR A 146 -4.14 -8.01 14.33
N PRO A 147 -3.75 -6.74 14.48
CA PRO A 147 -4.37 -5.62 13.78
C PRO A 147 -4.26 -5.74 12.25
N VAL A 148 -5.27 -5.27 11.54
CA VAL A 148 -5.31 -5.28 10.07
C VAL A 148 -5.50 -3.88 9.52
N VAL A 149 -4.60 -3.47 8.63
CA VAL A 149 -4.68 -2.23 7.85
C VAL A 149 -4.92 -2.58 6.39
N VAL A 150 -5.88 -1.92 5.74
CA VAL A 150 -6.20 -2.19 4.33
C VAL A 150 -6.06 -0.95 3.45
N ASP A 151 -5.52 -1.15 2.25
CA ASP A 151 -5.45 -0.19 1.15
C ASP A 151 -6.00 -0.88 -0.10
N LEU A 152 -7.31 -0.89 -0.25
CA LEU A 152 -8.05 -1.63 -1.26
C LEU A 152 -9.10 -0.75 -1.92
N SER A 153 -9.33 -0.96 -3.21
CA SER A 153 -10.47 -0.40 -3.94
C SER A 153 -11.60 -1.42 -4.07
N ARG A 154 -12.82 -0.95 -4.40
CA ARG A 154 -13.96 -1.84 -4.71
C ARG A 154 -13.64 -2.78 -5.87
N PRO A 155 -14.17 -4.02 -5.87
CA PRO A 155 -15.08 -4.59 -4.86
C PRO A 155 -14.37 -5.27 -3.67
N ARG A 156 -13.04 -5.29 -3.64
CA ARG A 156 -12.24 -5.95 -2.59
C ARG A 156 -12.38 -5.28 -1.23
N LEU A 157 -12.50 -3.95 -1.23
CA LEU A 157 -12.75 -3.18 -0.01
C LEU A 157 -14.06 -3.59 0.65
N ASP A 158 -15.12 -3.81 -0.14
CA ASP A 158 -16.43 -4.25 0.39
C ASP A 158 -16.26 -5.54 1.18
N SER A 159 -15.56 -6.53 0.61
CA SER A 159 -15.31 -7.81 1.30
C SER A 159 -14.41 -7.64 2.53
N ALA A 160 -13.34 -6.86 2.43
CA ALA A 160 -12.45 -6.62 3.57
C ALA A 160 -13.17 -5.96 4.76
N LEU A 161 -14.12 -5.05 4.49
CA LEU A 161 -14.94 -4.39 5.51
C LEU A 161 -15.82 -5.38 6.29
N GLU A 162 -16.33 -6.44 5.66
CA GLU A 162 -17.06 -7.51 6.35
C GLU A 162 -16.21 -8.19 7.43
N GLY A 163 -14.89 -8.27 7.23
CA GLY A 163 -13.92 -8.77 8.21
C GLY A 163 -13.58 -7.79 9.33
N GLY A 164 -13.97 -6.52 9.21
CA GLY A 164 -13.80 -5.47 10.22
C GLY A 164 -12.34 -5.01 10.41
N PRO A 165 -11.66 -4.47 9.41
CA PRO A 165 -10.27 -4.02 9.52
C PRO A 165 -10.13 -2.88 10.55
N ASP A 166 -8.97 -2.80 11.23
CA ASP A 166 -8.72 -1.76 12.23
C ASP A 166 -8.52 -0.38 11.59
N LEU A 167 -7.98 -0.38 10.36
CA LEU A 167 -7.74 0.86 9.62
C LEU A 167 -7.95 0.64 8.12
N VAL A 168 -8.71 1.54 7.52
CA VAL A 168 -8.84 1.68 6.06
C VAL A 168 -8.10 2.94 5.63
N LYS A 169 -7.12 2.79 4.74
CA LYS A 169 -6.54 3.90 4.00
C LYS A 169 -7.11 3.88 2.58
N ILE A 170 -7.62 5.01 2.14
CA ILE A 170 -8.24 5.17 0.81
C ILE A 170 -7.93 6.58 0.29
N ASN A 171 -7.81 6.77 -1.02
CA ASN A 171 -7.72 8.11 -1.55
C ASN A 171 -9.13 8.68 -1.88
N ASP A 172 -9.21 9.99 -2.06
CA ASP A 172 -10.47 10.70 -2.32
C ASP A 172 -11.15 10.23 -3.63
N TRP A 173 -10.37 9.89 -4.65
CA TRP A 173 -10.90 9.37 -5.91
C TRP A 173 -11.51 7.97 -5.74
N GLU A 174 -10.84 7.07 -5.04
CA GLU A 174 -11.36 5.73 -4.72
C GLU A 174 -12.59 5.81 -3.81
N LEU A 175 -12.56 6.73 -2.84
CA LEU A 175 -13.71 6.99 -1.96
C LEU A 175 -14.92 7.51 -2.75
N ALA A 176 -14.71 8.43 -3.70
CA ALA A 176 -15.77 8.91 -4.59
C ALA A 176 -16.37 7.75 -5.41
N GLY A 177 -15.54 6.84 -5.90
CA GLY A 177 -15.97 5.60 -6.54
C GLY A 177 -16.72 4.66 -5.60
N TYR A 178 -16.29 4.56 -4.33
CA TYR A 178 -16.93 3.74 -3.32
C TYR A 178 -18.37 4.21 -3.02
N ILE A 179 -18.60 5.52 -2.86
CA ILE A 179 -19.92 6.06 -2.55
C ILE A 179 -20.76 6.40 -3.79
N GLU A 180 -20.21 6.23 -4.98
CA GLU A 180 -20.82 6.60 -6.27
C GLU A 180 -21.23 8.08 -6.31
N GLY A 181 -20.39 8.97 -5.76
CA GLY A 181 -20.67 10.38 -5.67
C GLY A 181 -19.49 11.24 -5.27
N PRO A 182 -19.60 12.57 -5.37
CA PRO A 182 -18.51 13.48 -5.08
C PRO A 182 -18.19 13.56 -3.57
N VAL A 183 -16.90 13.71 -3.25
CA VAL A 183 -16.36 13.94 -1.89
C VAL A 183 -15.66 15.29 -1.79
N ASP A 184 -16.15 16.28 -2.50
CA ASP A 184 -15.58 17.61 -2.72
C ASP A 184 -15.79 18.59 -1.55
N THR A 185 -16.58 18.22 -0.56
CA THR A 185 -16.83 19.01 0.65
C THR A 185 -16.52 18.18 1.90
N GLU A 186 -16.11 18.84 2.99
CA GLU A 186 -15.88 18.18 4.27
C GLU A 186 -17.11 17.38 4.73
N GLN A 187 -18.31 17.94 4.59
CA GLN A 187 -19.55 17.26 4.97
C GLN A 187 -19.78 15.97 4.19
N ARG A 188 -19.55 15.98 2.86
CA ARG A 188 -19.67 14.79 2.01
C ARG A 188 -18.61 13.76 2.35
N MET A 189 -17.41 14.22 2.61
CA MET A 189 -16.29 13.36 3.01
C MET A 189 -16.58 12.66 4.35
N ARG A 190 -17.05 13.40 5.35
CA ARG A 190 -17.48 12.84 6.64
C ARG A 190 -18.62 11.82 6.48
N ALA A 191 -19.60 12.11 5.64
CA ALA A 191 -20.68 11.16 5.36
C ALA A 191 -20.17 9.89 4.64
N ALA A 192 -19.17 10.02 3.77
CA ALA A 192 -18.55 8.89 3.10
C ALA A 192 -17.70 8.03 4.07
N VAL A 193 -16.94 8.68 4.96
CA VAL A 193 -16.22 7.99 6.05
C VAL A 193 -17.17 7.22 6.95
N GLN A 194 -18.29 7.82 7.31
CA GLN A 194 -19.29 7.15 8.17
C GLN A 194 -19.80 5.86 7.53
N LYS A 195 -20.00 5.83 6.19
CA LYS A 195 -20.38 4.60 5.49
C LYS A 195 -19.31 3.52 5.59
N LEU A 196 -18.02 3.88 5.55
CA LEU A 196 -16.92 2.91 5.73
C LEU A 196 -16.88 2.38 7.17
N ILE A 197 -17.10 3.24 8.16
CA ILE A 197 -17.16 2.86 9.57
C ILE A 197 -18.37 1.96 9.82
N ASP A 198 -19.55 2.32 9.32
CA ASP A 198 -20.77 1.51 9.43
C ASP A 198 -20.62 0.14 8.73
N ALA A 199 -19.80 0.07 7.70
CA ALA A 199 -19.48 -1.17 6.99
C ALA A 199 -18.38 -2.03 7.67
N GLY A 200 -17.73 -1.53 8.75
CA GLY A 200 -16.81 -2.32 9.55
C GLY A 200 -15.41 -1.73 9.77
N ALA A 201 -15.07 -0.58 9.19
CA ALA A 201 -13.77 0.05 9.42
C ALA A 201 -13.64 0.59 10.85
N GLY A 202 -12.55 0.25 11.57
CA GLY A 202 -12.26 0.80 12.90
C GLY A 202 -11.79 2.26 12.87
N ALA A 203 -11.02 2.63 11.86
CA ALA A 203 -10.56 3.98 11.55
C ALA A 203 -10.43 4.16 10.04
N VAL A 204 -10.46 5.41 9.57
CA VAL A 204 -10.33 5.72 8.14
C VAL A 204 -9.35 6.87 7.94
N ILE A 205 -8.43 6.71 6.99
CA ILE A 205 -7.54 7.77 6.48
C ILE A 205 -7.88 8.02 5.01
N ILE A 206 -8.29 9.25 4.68
CA ILE A 206 -8.51 9.67 3.30
C ILE A 206 -7.35 10.53 2.85
N THR A 207 -6.57 10.05 1.90
CA THR A 207 -5.51 10.83 1.27
C THR A 207 -6.06 11.65 0.11
N ARG A 208 -5.61 12.92 -0.03
CA ARG A 208 -6.13 13.89 -1.01
C ARG A 208 -5.02 14.56 -1.81
N ALA A 209 -4.12 13.75 -2.37
CA ALA A 209 -2.98 14.25 -3.14
C ALA A 209 -2.20 15.37 -2.41
N GLU A 210 -2.37 16.64 -2.81
CA GLU A 210 -1.67 17.81 -2.24
C GLU A 210 -2.43 18.44 -1.05
N GLU A 211 -3.71 18.07 -0.86
CA GLU A 211 -4.51 18.57 0.24
C GLU A 211 -4.27 17.76 1.52
N PRO A 212 -4.54 18.35 2.69
CA PRO A 212 -4.43 17.63 3.96
C PRO A 212 -5.27 16.34 3.94
N ALA A 213 -4.70 15.24 4.42
CA ALA A 213 -5.49 14.01 4.58
C ALA A 213 -6.49 14.16 5.72
N MET A 214 -7.66 13.55 5.61
CA MET A 214 -8.62 13.44 6.70
C MET A 214 -8.43 12.11 7.41
N VAL A 215 -8.40 12.14 8.73
CA VAL A 215 -8.33 10.96 9.59
C VAL A 215 -9.52 10.94 10.52
N VAL A 216 -10.20 9.80 10.64
CA VAL A 216 -11.33 9.62 11.56
C VAL A 216 -11.14 8.32 12.34
N ARG A 217 -11.27 8.39 13.66
CA ARG A 217 -11.20 7.25 14.58
C ARG A 217 -12.17 7.48 15.74
N GLY A 218 -13.22 6.68 15.81
CA GLY A 218 -14.30 6.90 16.78
C GLY A 218 -14.95 8.27 16.60
N GLU A 219 -14.99 9.08 17.67
CA GLU A 219 -15.53 10.44 17.64
C GLU A 219 -14.49 11.50 17.24
N GLU A 220 -13.22 11.12 17.16
CA GLU A 220 -12.12 12.01 16.85
C GLU A 220 -11.88 12.13 15.35
N ALA A 221 -11.61 13.34 14.89
CA ALA A 221 -11.25 13.61 13.50
C ALA A 221 -10.12 14.65 13.43
N TRP A 222 -9.22 14.45 12.46
CA TRP A 222 -8.07 15.33 12.24
C TRP A 222 -7.82 15.60 10.78
N GLU A 223 -7.26 16.77 10.49
CA GLU A 223 -6.49 17.01 9.30
C GLU A 223 -5.02 16.65 9.54
N LEU A 224 -4.46 15.83 8.66
CA LEU A 224 -3.06 15.44 8.65
C LEU A 224 -2.37 16.20 7.51
N VAL A 225 -1.52 17.18 7.88
CA VAL A 225 -0.90 18.13 6.96
C VAL A 225 0.58 17.85 6.82
N PRO A 226 1.02 17.15 5.75
CA PRO A 226 2.45 16.96 5.51
C PRO A 226 3.11 18.24 5.00
N PRO A 227 4.46 18.37 5.12
CA PRO A 227 5.20 19.43 4.48
C PRO A 227 4.98 19.45 2.97
N ARG A 228 4.84 20.65 2.37
CA ARG A 228 4.64 20.82 0.92
C ARG A 228 5.99 20.96 0.20
N PHE A 229 6.06 20.37 -0.98
CA PHE A 229 7.22 20.45 -1.87
C PHE A 229 6.79 20.85 -3.27
N GLU A 230 7.61 21.65 -3.94
CA GLU A 230 7.29 22.14 -5.29
C GLU A 230 7.53 21.10 -6.40
N ARG A 231 8.44 20.14 -6.15
CA ARG A 231 8.85 19.14 -7.15
C ARG A 231 8.95 17.77 -6.51
N GLY A 232 8.43 16.77 -7.21
CA GLY A 232 8.49 15.38 -6.79
C GLY A 232 7.55 14.50 -7.61
N SER A 233 7.46 13.22 -7.23
CA SER A 233 6.55 12.25 -7.83
C SER A 233 5.50 11.79 -6.83
N ARG A 234 4.24 11.81 -7.24
CA ARG A 234 3.12 11.32 -6.40
C ARG A 234 3.05 9.81 -6.32
N GLU A 235 3.68 9.12 -7.28
CA GLU A 235 3.65 7.66 -7.34
C GLU A 235 4.31 7.05 -6.11
N GLY A 236 3.65 6.04 -5.54
CA GLY A 236 4.14 5.33 -4.35
C GLY A 236 4.03 6.09 -3.03
N CYS A 237 3.53 7.34 -3.01
CA CYS A 237 3.33 8.09 -1.76
C CYS A 237 2.29 7.41 -0.86
N GLY A 238 1.20 6.91 -1.45
CA GLY A 238 0.17 6.15 -0.74
C GLY A 238 0.70 4.85 -0.14
N ASP A 239 1.50 4.11 -0.92
CA ASP A 239 2.12 2.86 -0.49
C ASP A 239 3.17 3.12 0.61
N SER A 240 3.93 4.21 0.47
CA SER A 240 4.90 4.62 1.49
C SER A 240 4.21 5.03 2.79
N MET A 241 3.08 5.73 2.72
CA MET A 241 2.25 6.02 3.89
C MET A 241 1.73 4.73 4.53
N MET A 242 1.27 3.77 3.73
CA MET A 242 0.83 2.45 4.20
C MET A 242 1.96 1.68 4.89
N GLY A 243 3.18 1.71 4.33
CA GLY A 243 4.38 1.13 4.95
C GLY A 243 4.72 1.78 6.30
N GLY A 244 4.57 3.11 6.38
CA GLY A 244 4.73 3.86 7.64
C GLY A 244 3.68 3.47 8.69
N LEU A 245 2.41 3.36 8.30
CA LEU A 245 1.32 2.90 9.18
C LEU A 245 1.64 1.51 9.72
N ALA A 246 1.99 0.57 8.84
CA ALA A 246 2.30 -0.80 9.23
C ALA A 246 3.50 -0.87 10.17
N ALA A 247 4.60 -0.18 9.87
CA ALA A 247 5.79 -0.18 10.72
C ALA A 247 5.52 0.39 12.11
N CYS A 248 4.83 1.53 12.20
CA CYS A 248 4.53 2.18 13.48
C CYS A 248 3.52 1.38 14.31
N MET A 249 2.48 0.83 13.68
CA MET A 249 1.49 -0.02 14.37
C MET A 249 2.14 -1.31 14.89
N ALA A 250 2.99 -1.96 14.11
CA ALA A 250 3.73 -3.15 14.54
C ALA A 250 4.68 -2.85 15.72
N ALA A 251 5.24 -1.65 15.76
CA ALA A 251 6.08 -1.18 16.87
C ALA A 251 5.26 -0.71 18.10
N GLY A 252 3.94 -0.67 18.01
CA GLY A 252 3.05 -0.21 19.10
C GLY A 252 3.19 1.28 19.43
N LEU A 253 3.53 2.11 18.43
CA LEU A 253 3.64 3.55 18.62
C LEU A 253 2.27 4.19 18.87
N GLU A 254 2.29 5.33 19.58
CA GLU A 254 1.09 6.12 19.82
C GLU A 254 0.46 6.59 18.49
N TRP A 255 -0.86 6.76 18.50
CA TRP A 255 -1.63 7.06 17.29
C TRP A 255 -1.16 8.31 16.56
N GLU A 256 -0.93 9.42 17.28
CA GLU A 256 -0.44 10.65 16.67
C GLU A 256 0.94 10.49 16.03
N GLU A 257 1.84 9.77 16.68
CA GLU A 257 3.19 9.49 16.17
C GLU A 257 3.11 8.60 14.93
N THR A 258 2.23 7.59 14.95
CA THR A 258 1.93 6.74 13.79
C THR A 258 1.45 7.57 12.59
N LEU A 259 0.51 8.49 12.79
CA LEU A 259 0.01 9.36 11.74
C LEU A 259 1.09 10.30 11.18
N ARG A 260 1.87 10.94 12.05
CA ARG A 260 2.96 11.85 11.64
C ARG A 260 4.02 11.12 10.85
N THR A 261 4.48 9.97 11.32
CA THR A 261 5.53 9.18 10.67
C THR A 261 5.04 8.62 9.33
N SER A 262 3.81 8.13 9.26
CA SER A 262 3.25 7.62 8.00
C SER A 262 3.07 8.69 6.94
N ALA A 263 2.59 9.89 7.31
CA ALA A 263 2.50 11.02 6.39
C ALA A 263 3.89 11.48 5.92
N ALA A 264 4.86 11.50 6.82
CA ALA A 264 6.25 11.82 6.50
C ALA A 264 6.88 10.79 5.56
N ALA A 265 6.55 9.51 5.69
CA ALA A 265 7.01 8.46 4.77
C ALA A 265 6.48 8.70 3.34
N GLY A 266 5.20 9.05 3.19
CA GLY A 266 4.64 9.48 1.91
C GLY A 266 5.33 10.71 1.34
N ALA A 267 5.57 11.72 2.17
CA ALA A 267 6.27 12.96 1.78
C ALA A 267 7.75 12.73 1.40
N ALA A 268 8.45 11.81 2.10
CA ALA A 268 9.81 11.43 1.76
C ALA A 268 9.89 10.71 0.41
N ASN A 269 8.93 9.82 0.11
CA ASN A 269 8.83 9.19 -1.20
C ASN A 269 8.60 10.21 -2.32
N PHE A 270 7.77 11.23 -2.08
CA PHE A 270 7.49 12.28 -3.07
C PHE A 270 8.78 12.94 -3.57
N LEU A 271 9.78 13.12 -2.74
CA LEU A 271 11.06 13.74 -3.05
C LEU A 271 12.03 12.84 -3.82
N ARG A 272 11.66 11.60 -4.11
CA ARG A 272 12.56 10.60 -4.71
C ARG A 272 12.02 10.07 -6.03
N ALA A 273 12.93 9.62 -6.88
CA ALA A 273 12.56 8.99 -8.16
C ALA A 273 12.09 7.55 -8.00
N GLY A 274 12.46 6.86 -6.90
CA GLY A 274 12.09 5.46 -6.64
C GLY A 274 10.79 5.32 -5.87
N LEU A 275 10.05 4.22 -6.09
CA LEU A 275 8.81 3.92 -5.41
C LEU A 275 9.06 3.16 -4.09
N GLY A 276 8.26 3.45 -3.07
CA GLY A 276 8.43 2.89 -1.73
C GLY A 276 9.79 3.23 -1.13
N SER A 277 10.34 4.39 -1.45
CA SER A 277 11.70 4.76 -1.09
C SER A 277 11.73 6.00 -0.20
N GLY A 278 12.64 5.99 0.75
CA GLY A 278 12.84 7.07 1.71
C GLY A 278 14.21 6.92 2.36
N SER A 279 14.46 7.74 3.35
CA SER A 279 15.54 7.55 4.31
C SER A 279 14.95 7.79 5.69
N ARG A 280 15.15 6.87 6.60
CA ARG A 280 14.63 6.94 7.97
C ARG A 280 14.90 8.31 8.60
N ALA A 281 16.15 8.81 8.49
CA ALA A 281 16.51 10.11 9.04
C ALA A 281 15.70 11.27 8.43
N VAL A 282 15.44 11.23 7.12
CA VAL A 282 14.59 12.24 6.44
C VAL A 282 13.14 12.11 6.88
N ILE A 283 12.63 10.88 7.01
CA ILE A 283 11.26 10.64 7.48
C ILE A 283 11.08 11.18 8.90
N GLU A 284 12.01 10.91 9.81
CA GLU A 284 12.00 11.43 11.18
C GLU A 284 12.04 12.97 11.23
N ASP A 285 12.82 13.60 10.35
CA ASP A 285 12.85 15.07 10.22
C ASP A 285 11.54 15.65 9.70
N LEU A 286 10.94 14.99 8.70
CA LEU A 286 9.66 15.40 8.13
C LEU A 286 8.50 15.17 9.13
N ALA A 287 8.53 14.07 9.90
CA ALA A 287 7.50 13.76 10.89
C ALA A 287 7.33 14.86 11.93
N ARG A 288 8.44 15.50 12.35
CA ARG A 288 8.41 16.69 13.23
C ARG A 288 7.74 17.91 12.63
N LYS A 289 7.57 17.95 11.30
CA LYS A 289 6.96 19.06 10.55
C LYS A 289 5.54 18.75 10.10
N VAL A 290 5.08 17.52 10.26
CA VAL A 290 3.69 17.14 10.00
C VAL A 290 2.80 17.75 11.08
N GLU A 291 1.78 18.48 10.67
CA GLU A 291 0.79 19.02 11.58
C GLU A 291 -0.43 18.09 11.67
N LEU A 292 -0.93 17.90 12.89
CA LEU A 292 -2.20 17.24 13.17
C LEU A 292 -3.14 18.31 13.71
N ARG A 293 -4.22 18.61 12.99
CA ARG A 293 -5.20 19.63 13.35
C ARG A 293 -6.54 18.96 13.65
N PRO A 294 -7.12 19.11 14.85
CA PRO A 294 -8.46 18.62 15.13
C PRO A 294 -9.48 19.24 14.19
N LEU A 295 -10.49 18.45 13.76
CA LEU A 295 -11.61 18.86 12.90
C LEU A 295 -12.92 18.97 13.70
#